data_d8515ee683fdd34f0df1bddc5f613dad
#
_entry.id   d8515ee683fdd34f0df1bddc5f613dad
#
_cell.length_a   1.000
_cell.length_b   1.000
_cell.length_c   1.000
_cell.angle_alpha   90.00
_cell.angle_beta   90.00
_cell.angle_gamma   90.00
#
_symmetry.space_group_name_H-M   'P 1'
#
loop_
_entity.id
_entity.type
_entity.pdbx_description
1 polymer ?
#
loop_
_entity_poly.entity_id
_entity_poly.type
_entity_poly.pdbx_seq_one_letter_code
_entity_poly.pdbx_strand_id
1 'polypeptide(L)'
;MSQIQVEKQQTVLHLIGELDAHSLNDLWSKPDSLFIGTDSIDVAQLSRVDSSGLATLVYFCIKYGTKLIGINPQLQTLIALYDLQPVIAD
;
A
#
# COMPACT_ATOMS: atom_id res chain seq x y z
N MET A 1 3.71 -17.72 7.60
CA MET A 1 4.84 -16.76 7.57
C MET A 1 4.42 -15.52 6.80
N SER A 2 4.80 -14.36 7.32
CA SER A 2 4.44 -13.10 6.68
C SER A 2 5.19 -12.93 5.36
N GLN A 3 4.47 -12.50 4.33
CA GLN A 3 5.05 -12.17 3.03
C GLN A 3 5.26 -10.67 2.87
N ILE A 4 4.94 -9.88 3.89
CA ILE A 4 5.04 -8.43 3.81
C ILE A 4 5.82 -7.88 4.99
N GLN A 5 6.69 -6.92 4.69
CA GLN A 5 7.45 -6.17 5.69
C GLN A 5 7.10 -4.69 5.56
N VAL A 6 7.16 -4.00 6.69
CA VAL A 6 6.81 -2.58 6.76
C VAL A 6 7.95 -1.83 7.43
N GLU A 7 8.44 -0.79 6.78
CA GLU A 7 9.48 0.08 7.32
C GLU A 7 9.05 1.53 7.19
N LYS A 8 9.12 2.27 8.28
CA LYS A 8 8.80 3.70 8.25
C LYS A 8 10.08 4.53 8.32
N GLN A 9 10.23 5.44 7.36
CA GLN A 9 11.32 6.39 7.31
C GLN A 9 10.73 7.79 7.18
N GLN A 10 10.84 8.59 8.22
CA GLN A 10 10.25 9.92 8.28
C GLN A 10 8.74 9.84 8.03
N THR A 11 8.23 10.43 6.94
CA THR A 11 6.81 10.44 6.62
C THR A 11 6.44 9.43 5.53
N VAL A 12 7.38 8.56 5.16
CA VAL A 12 7.16 7.54 4.13
C VAL A 12 7.11 6.16 4.75
N LEU A 13 6.07 5.43 4.46
CA LEU A 13 5.91 4.05 4.89
C LEU A 13 6.23 3.13 3.71
N HIS A 14 7.29 2.33 3.85
CA HIS A 14 7.73 1.42 2.80
C HIS A 14 7.12 0.05 3.03
N LEU A 15 6.46 -0.49 2.00
CA LEU A 15 5.95 -1.85 2.00
C LEU A 15 6.84 -2.72 1.11
N ILE A 16 7.26 -3.86 1.65
CA ILE A 16 8.23 -4.73 0.98
C ILE A 16 7.68 -6.15 0.95
N GLY A 17 7.73 -6.79 -0.21
CA GLY A 17 7.33 -8.18 -0.36
C GLY A 17 6.07 -8.35 -1.18
N GLU A 18 5.12 -9.14 -0.70
CA GLU A 18 3.89 -9.44 -1.41
C GLU A 18 2.68 -8.94 -0.60
N LEU A 19 1.76 -8.28 -1.27
CA LEU A 19 0.52 -7.82 -0.65
C LEU A 19 -0.65 -8.49 -1.36
N ASP A 20 -1.12 -9.58 -0.77
CA ASP A 20 -2.19 -10.41 -1.31
C ASP A 20 -3.09 -10.89 -0.18
N ALA A 21 -4.05 -11.76 -0.53
CA ALA A 21 -5.00 -12.26 0.46
C ALA A 21 -4.34 -12.99 1.62
N HIS A 22 -3.13 -13.55 1.42
CA HIS A 22 -2.43 -14.29 2.46
C HIS A 22 -1.67 -13.38 3.43
N SER A 23 -1.27 -12.20 2.99
CA SER A 23 -0.48 -11.27 3.81
C SER A 23 -1.29 -10.12 4.40
N LEU A 24 -2.55 -9.97 4.02
CA LEU A 24 -3.37 -8.85 4.48
C LEU A 24 -3.48 -8.76 5.99
N ASN A 25 -3.65 -9.91 6.66
CA ASN A 25 -3.81 -9.92 8.11
C ASN A 25 -2.59 -9.36 8.82
N ASP A 26 -1.40 -9.63 8.29
CA ASP A 26 -0.17 -9.08 8.85
C ASP A 26 -0.15 -7.57 8.77
N LEU A 27 -0.58 -7.02 7.63
CA LEU A 27 -0.64 -5.58 7.48
C LEU A 27 -1.71 -4.96 8.36
N TRP A 28 -2.89 -5.59 8.43
CA TRP A 28 -3.98 -5.11 9.29
C TRP A 28 -3.64 -5.17 10.77
N SER A 29 -2.74 -6.06 11.17
CA SER A 29 -2.33 -6.20 12.56
C SER A 29 -1.33 -5.13 13.01
N LYS A 30 -0.79 -4.34 12.09
CA LYS A 30 0.15 -3.28 12.43
C LYS A 30 -0.58 -2.16 13.19
N PRO A 31 0.09 -1.51 14.15
CA PRO A 31 -0.56 -0.45 14.92
C PRO A 31 -0.85 0.77 14.06
N ASP A 32 -1.92 1.48 14.41
CA ASP A 32 -2.30 2.70 13.71
C ASP A 32 -1.18 3.75 13.74
N SER A 33 -0.34 3.71 14.76
CA SER A 33 0.77 4.67 14.89
C SER A 33 1.74 4.62 13.71
N LEU A 34 1.80 3.51 12.98
CA LEU A 34 2.62 3.43 11.77
C LEU A 34 2.08 4.33 10.66
N PHE A 35 0.77 4.50 10.61
CA PHE A 35 0.12 5.24 9.54
C PHE A 35 -0.08 6.71 9.89
N ILE A 36 -0.20 7.02 11.17
CA ILE A 36 -0.37 8.39 11.64
C ILE A 36 0.94 9.16 11.38
N GLY A 37 0.83 10.32 10.71
CA GLY A 37 2.01 11.09 10.34
C GLY A 37 2.69 10.60 9.08
N THR A 38 2.07 9.64 8.37
CA THR A 38 2.57 9.14 7.10
C THR A 38 1.94 9.94 5.97
N ASP A 39 2.76 10.53 5.12
CA ASP A 39 2.29 11.28 3.94
C ASP A 39 2.18 10.39 2.71
N SER A 40 3.08 9.42 2.59
CA SER A 40 3.16 8.57 1.40
C SER A 40 3.42 7.13 1.79
N ILE A 41 2.88 6.21 0.98
CA ILE A 41 3.16 4.78 1.09
C ILE A 41 3.95 4.38 -0.15
N ASP A 42 5.19 3.93 0.05
CA ASP A 42 6.07 3.51 -1.04
C ASP A 42 5.83 2.04 -1.34
N VAL A 43 5.39 1.74 -2.55
CA VAL A 43 5.07 0.38 -2.99
C VAL A 43 6.06 -0.14 -4.04
N ALA A 44 7.19 0.55 -4.22
CA ALA A 44 8.17 0.17 -5.23
C ALA A 44 8.78 -1.21 -4.99
N GLN A 45 8.82 -1.66 -3.75
CA GLN A 45 9.42 -2.93 -3.37
C GLN A 45 8.39 -4.05 -3.19
N LEU A 46 7.13 -3.80 -3.57
CA LEU A 46 6.14 -4.86 -3.61
C LEU A 46 6.31 -5.65 -4.91
N SER A 47 6.57 -6.95 -4.77
CA SER A 47 6.75 -7.83 -5.92
C SER A 47 5.43 -8.34 -6.47
N ARG A 48 4.37 -8.28 -5.65
CA ARG A 48 3.06 -8.76 -6.06
C ARG A 48 1.97 -8.05 -5.26
N VAL A 49 0.94 -7.58 -5.98
CA VAL A 49 -0.26 -7.00 -5.38
C VAL A 49 -1.46 -7.56 -6.14
N ASP A 50 -2.37 -8.22 -5.44
CA ASP A 50 -3.63 -8.65 -6.05
C ASP A 50 -4.73 -7.63 -5.76
N SER A 51 -5.96 -7.93 -6.19
CA SER A 51 -7.08 -7.01 -6.00
C SER A 51 -7.38 -6.75 -4.53
N SER A 52 -7.19 -7.75 -3.67
CA SER A 52 -7.36 -7.58 -2.22
C SER A 52 -6.32 -6.62 -1.66
N GLY A 53 -5.07 -6.75 -2.11
CA GLY A 53 -3.99 -5.85 -1.71
C GLY A 53 -4.26 -4.43 -2.16
N LEU A 54 -4.71 -4.26 -3.40
CA LEU A 54 -5.03 -2.94 -3.93
C LEU A 54 -6.16 -2.29 -3.13
N ALA A 55 -7.20 -3.04 -2.80
CA ALA A 55 -8.31 -2.52 -2.00
C ALA A 55 -7.82 -2.04 -0.64
N THR A 56 -6.89 -2.77 -0.03
CA THR A 56 -6.30 -2.39 1.25
C THR A 56 -5.50 -1.09 1.13
N LEU A 57 -4.71 -0.95 0.06
CA LEU A 57 -3.97 0.29 -0.17
C LEU A 57 -4.89 1.48 -0.34
N VAL A 58 -5.99 1.30 -1.10
CA VAL A 58 -7.00 2.35 -1.27
C VAL A 58 -7.60 2.75 0.08
N TYR A 59 -7.91 1.76 0.90
CA TYR A 59 -8.47 2.01 2.23
C TYR A 59 -7.54 2.89 3.06
N PHE A 60 -6.24 2.56 3.08
CA PHE A 60 -5.27 3.33 3.84
C PHE A 60 -5.10 4.74 3.30
N CYS A 61 -5.11 4.90 1.97
CA CYS A 61 -5.01 6.22 1.37
C CYS A 61 -6.18 7.11 1.77
N ILE A 62 -7.38 6.56 1.81
CA ILE A 62 -8.57 7.32 2.20
C ILE A 62 -8.56 7.61 3.70
N LYS A 63 -8.28 6.59 4.51
CA LYS A 63 -8.38 6.72 5.96
C LYS A 63 -7.33 7.67 6.53
N TYR A 64 -6.10 7.60 6.03
CA TYR A 64 -4.98 8.37 6.58
C TYR A 64 -4.56 9.54 5.71
N GLY A 65 -5.20 9.75 4.58
CA GLY A 65 -4.87 10.84 3.68
C GLY A 65 -3.50 10.70 3.03
N THR A 66 -3.07 9.44 2.80
CA THR A 66 -1.78 9.17 2.19
C THR A 66 -1.90 9.01 0.67
N LYS A 67 -0.76 9.02 -0.01
CA LYS A 67 -0.67 8.79 -1.44
C LYS A 67 0.31 7.65 -1.70
N LEU A 68 0.12 6.94 -2.80
CA LEU A 68 1.06 5.89 -3.20
C LEU A 68 2.18 6.49 -4.02
N ILE A 69 3.40 6.07 -3.74
CA ILE A 69 4.59 6.41 -4.55
C ILE A 69 5.31 5.15 -4.94
N GLY A 70 6.12 5.22 -6.00
CA GLY A 70 6.88 4.07 -6.49
C GLY A 70 6.02 3.03 -7.18
N ILE A 71 4.94 3.45 -7.82
CA ILE A 71 4.00 2.54 -8.48
C ILE A 71 4.65 1.93 -9.71
N ASN A 72 4.72 0.58 -9.74
CA ASN A 72 5.27 -0.12 -10.89
C ASN A 72 4.20 -0.29 -11.99
N PRO A 73 4.61 -0.68 -13.23
CA PRO A 73 3.65 -0.78 -14.34
C PRO A 73 2.51 -1.75 -14.10
N GLN A 74 2.78 -2.86 -13.40
CA GLN A 74 1.74 -3.86 -13.11
C GLN A 74 0.67 -3.29 -12.20
N LEU A 75 1.09 -2.62 -11.13
CA LEU A 75 0.16 -1.98 -10.22
C LEU A 75 -0.57 -0.82 -10.90
N GLN A 76 0.13 -0.07 -11.75
CA GLN A 76 -0.48 1.01 -12.51
C GLN A 76 -1.64 0.49 -13.38
N THR A 77 -1.45 -0.68 -14.00
CA THR A 77 -2.50 -1.31 -14.79
C THR A 77 -3.73 -1.64 -13.95
N LEU A 78 -3.52 -2.19 -12.74
CA LEU A 78 -4.62 -2.49 -11.83
C LEU A 78 -5.35 -1.22 -11.39
N ILE A 79 -4.60 -0.18 -11.06
CA ILE A 79 -5.17 1.10 -10.66
C ILE A 79 -6.05 1.68 -11.77
N ALA A 80 -5.56 1.63 -13.01
CA ALA A 80 -6.31 2.14 -14.16
C ALA A 80 -7.56 1.30 -14.42
N LEU A 81 -7.44 -0.02 -14.29
CA LEU A 81 -8.54 -0.94 -14.52
C LEU A 81 -9.72 -0.67 -13.59
N TYR A 82 -9.44 -0.33 -12.33
CA TYR A 82 -10.47 -0.04 -11.33
C TYR A 82 -10.76 1.46 -11.18
N ASP A 83 -10.13 2.29 -12.02
CA ASP A 83 -10.37 3.75 -12.04
C ASP A 83 -10.11 4.40 -10.68
N LEU A 84 -9.00 4.03 -10.06
CA LEU A 84 -8.67 4.47 -8.71
C LEU A 84 -7.60 5.56 -8.64
N GLN A 85 -7.15 6.07 -9.77
CA GLN A 85 -6.08 7.08 -9.80
C GLN A 85 -6.38 8.31 -8.95
N PRO A 86 -7.61 8.86 -8.99
CA PRO A 86 -7.89 10.05 -8.19
C PRO A 86 -7.82 9.83 -6.68
N VAL A 87 -7.91 8.56 -6.25
CA VAL A 87 -7.92 8.23 -4.83
C VAL A 87 -6.52 8.03 -4.27
N ILE A 88 -5.62 7.41 -5.04
CA ILE A 88 -4.35 6.90 -4.52
C ILE A 88 -3.11 7.58 -5.08
N ALA A 89 -3.26 8.41 -6.09
CA ALA A 89 -2.15 9.10 -6.71
C ALA A 89 -2.56 10.51 -7.09
N ASP A 90 -1.60 11.38 -7.18
CA ASP A 90 -1.83 12.73 -7.68
C ASP A 90 -1.96 12.73 -9.20
#